data_d774200d050b346002849023c2fc12dd
#
_entry.id   d774200d050b346002849023c2fc12dd
#
_cell.length_a   1.000
_cell.length_b   1.000
_cell.length_c   1.000
_cell.angle_alpha   90.00
_cell.angle_beta   90.00
_cell.angle_gamma   90.00
#
_symmetry.space_group_name_H-M   'P 1'
#
loop_
_entity.id
_entity.type
_entity.pdbx_description
1 polymer ?
#
loop_
_entity_poly.entity_id
_entity_poly.type
_entity_poly.pdbx_seq_one_letter_code
_entity_poly.pdbx_strand_id
1 'polypeptide(L)'
;MKKNTQITNLSIESAGLPKDPKLVIAEYIWNGFDARATEVDIAIDSNELGYINSISISDNGEGIVFDTLPYSFGNFLDSVKKNSIKRSSYTRGKKGKGRFSFSLFATRAIWNTIVKEEGVLKSYHIQIDRDSKEQYDVSESILVENQQTGTRVRLEGVFGLNSSHLESQEFIDFMAQEFGWFLYLNRDLGYTIRINGVQLIYDHLIQETDLLSWTLYSPEGNSSYTFQVNYIRWNQQIGDRYYYYLRNSEKREVAKVLSSFNNNAIDFHHSVYVTSNFFDTFELEDISISTDINLFTGKDKQVVYRNLLAELRDFLDRKQKKYIRENAVAVKLSELEKKGFLPHYDQTEKDRKRKETLLALVQEIYIIDPRIFFGVKTDLIRTYLGFLDLLLQTEKSAEILPILEKAISLSDKESSRIKQILILPNNLDTAAI
;
A
#
# COMPACT_ATOMS: atom_id res chain seq x y z
N MET A 1 20.53 33.81 -30.86
CA MET A 1 20.04 34.41 -29.64
C MET A 1 19.17 33.37 -28.91
N LYS A 2 19.56 32.86 -27.75
CA LYS A 2 18.74 31.93 -26.94
C LYS A 2 17.72 32.74 -26.15
N LYS A 3 16.45 32.35 -26.18
CA LYS A 3 15.37 32.96 -25.35
C LYS A 3 14.83 31.91 -24.38
N ASN A 4 14.55 32.29 -23.15
CA ASN A 4 13.91 31.42 -22.19
C ASN A 4 12.40 31.29 -22.51
N THR A 5 11.86 30.08 -22.37
CA THR A 5 10.41 29.84 -22.39
C THR A 5 9.81 30.29 -21.06
N GLN A 6 8.66 30.99 -21.11
CA GLN A 6 7.93 31.41 -19.92
C GLN A 6 6.87 30.35 -19.57
N ILE A 7 6.77 30.06 -18.29
CA ILE A 7 5.67 29.25 -17.74
C ILE A 7 4.49 30.21 -17.52
N THR A 8 3.32 29.80 -17.99
CA THR A 8 2.07 30.56 -17.83
C THR A 8 1.10 29.83 -16.91
N ASN A 9 0.10 30.53 -16.39
CA ASN A 9 -0.98 29.95 -15.60
C ASN A 9 -1.65 28.76 -16.33
N LEU A 10 -1.91 28.91 -17.63
CA LEU A 10 -2.46 27.84 -18.47
C LEU A 10 -1.54 26.61 -18.57
N SER A 11 -0.23 26.80 -18.62
CA SER A 11 0.74 25.71 -18.62
C SER A 11 0.66 24.89 -17.31
N ILE A 12 0.49 25.57 -16.19
CA ILE A 12 0.36 24.95 -14.86
C ILE A 12 -0.94 24.14 -14.78
N GLU A 13 -2.05 24.68 -15.26
CA GLU A 13 -3.35 24.01 -15.29
C GLU A 13 -3.33 22.77 -16.20
N SER A 14 -2.74 22.90 -17.40
CA SER A 14 -2.61 21.83 -18.38
C SER A 14 -1.71 20.68 -17.92
N ALA A 15 -0.83 20.93 -16.94
CA ALA A 15 0.06 19.93 -16.39
C ALA A 15 -0.64 18.80 -15.62
N GLY A 16 -1.97 18.85 -15.46
CA GLY A 16 -2.80 17.83 -14.82
C GLY A 16 -2.67 17.88 -13.30
N LEU A 17 -3.16 18.94 -12.69
CA LEU A 17 -3.32 19.05 -11.23
C LEU A 17 -4.32 17.99 -10.73
N PRO A 18 -4.19 17.50 -9.47
CA PRO A 18 -5.21 16.66 -8.86
C PRO A 18 -6.58 17.32 -8.94
N LYS A 19 -7.62 16.54 -9.21
CA LYS A 19 -9.00 17.06 -9.33
C LYS A 19 -9.83 16.85 -8.05
N ASP A 20 -9.32 16.05 -7.12
CA ASP A 20 -9.99 15.72 -5.88
C ASP A 20 -9.37 16.52 -4.72
N PRO A 21 -10.16 17.32 -3.98
CA PRO A 21 -9.68 18.07 -2.81
C PRO A 21 -9.01 17.19 -1.75
N LYS A 22 -9.47 15.95 -1.56
CA LYS A 22 -8.87 14.99 -0.62
C LYS A 22 -7.41 14.73 -0.95
N LEU A 23 -7.09 14.55 -2.23
CA LEU A 23 -5.71 14.33 -2.70
C LEU A 23 -4.84 15.57 -2.51
N VAL A 24 -5.42 16.75 -2.65
CA VAL A 24 -4.69 18.02 -2.44
C VAL A 24 -4.34 18.20 -0.96
N ILE A 25 -5.29 17.97 -0.06
CA ILE A 25 -5.03 18.06 1.38
C ILE A 25 -3.98 17.03 1.80
N ALA A 26 -4.10 15.78 1.31
CA ALA A 26 -3.11 14.74 1.56
C ALA A 26 -1.69 15.13 1.07
N GLU A 27 -1.57 15.83 -0.06
CA GLU A 27 -0.29 16.33 -0.56
C GLU A 27 0.35 17.33 0.41
N TYR A 28 -0.42 18.23 1.03
CA TYR A 28 0.09 19.16 2.04
C TYR A 28 0.52 18.45 3.32
N ILE A 29 -0.22 17.43 3.76
CA ILE A 29 0.18 16.61 4.91
C ILE A 29 1.52 15.90 4.63
N TRP A 30 1.66 15.28 3.45
CA TRP A 30 2.92 14.66 3.04
C TRP A 30 4.07 15.66 2.98
N ASN A 31 3.81 16.91 2.56
CA ASN A 31 4.86 17.94 2.58
C ASN A 31 5.34 18.23 4.00
N GLY A 32 4.46 18.21 5.00
CA GLY A 32 4.85 18.32 6.41
C GLY A 32 5.76 17.16 6.84
N PHE A 33 5.39 15.92 6.55
CA PHE A 33 6.24 14.76 6.86
C PHE A 33 7.56 14.76 6.07
N ASP A 34 7.56 15.23 4.84
CA ASP A 34 8.79 15.44 4.05
C ASP A 34 9.71 16.48 4.69
N ALA A 35 9.14 17.48 5.40
CA ALA A 35 9.85 18.47 6.19
C ALA A 35 10.20 17.98 7.61
N ARG A 36 10.14 16.67 7.85
CA ARG A 36 10.42 15.99 9.13
C ARG A 36 9.48 16.36 10.27
N ALA A 37 8.27 16.82 9.95
CA ALA A 37 7.24 16.95 10.96
C ALA A 37 6.89 15.60 11.59
N THR A 38 6.55 15.63 12.88
CA THR A 38 5.94 14.48 13.60
C THR A 38 4.45 14.70 13.82
N GLU A 39 3.99 15.94 13.78
CA GLU A 39 2.59 16.33 13.96
C GLU A 39 2.11 17.16 12.78
N VAL A 40 0.92 16.84 12.26
CA VAL A 40 0.22 17.64 11.26
C VAL A 40 -1.21 17.84 11.70
N ASP A 41 -1.64 19.11 11.79
CA ASP A 41 -2.99 19.50 12.19
C ASP A 41 -3.73 20.14 11.01
N ILE A 42 -4.95 19.67 10.75
CA ILE A 42 -5.88 20.22 9.77
C ILE A 42 -7.00 20.92 10.53
N ALA A 43 -7.15 22.21 10.30
CA ALA A 43 -8.25 22.98 10.88
C ALA A 43 -9.14 23.53 9.75
N ILE A 44 -10.45 23.30 9.85
CA ILE A 44 -11.46 23.74 8.92
C ILE A 44 -12.28 24.82 9.62
N ASP A 45 -12.14 26.05 9.17
CA ASP A 45 -12.94 27.18 9.63
C ASP A 45 -14.15 27.34 8.72
N SER A 46 -15.35 27.07 9.25
CA SER A 46 -16.61 27.13 8.50
C SER A 46 -17.71 27.82 9.31
N ASN A 47 -18.69 28.35 8.61
CA ASN A 47 -19.90 28.91 9.25
C ASN A 47 -20.97 27.82 9.48
N GLU A 48 -22.05 28.17 10.14
CA GLU A 48 -23.16 27.25 10.48
C GLU A 48 -23.84 26.62 9.25
N LEU A 49 -23.74 27.24 8.08
CA LEU A 49 -24.29 26.72 6.82
C LEU A 49 -23.30 25.79 6.09
N GLY A 50 -22.12 25.54 6.67
CA GLY A 50 -21.09 24.68 6.09
C GLY A 50 -20.21 25.35 5.04
N TYR A 51 -20.33 26.66 4.81
CA TYR A 51 -19.39 27.38 3.95
C TYR A 51 -18.05 27.52 4.64
N ILE A 52 -16.98 27.11 3.94
CA ILE A 52 -15.63 27.12 4.47
C ILE A 52 -15.00 28.50 4.25
N ASN A 53 -14.63 29.17 5.34
CA ASN A 53 -13.90 30.42 5.31
C ASN A 53 -12.43 30.19 4.97
N SER A 54 -11.81 29.19 5.62
CA SER A 54 -10.43 28.76 5.34
C SER A 54 -10.17 27.32 5.76
N ILE A 55 -9.16 26.72 5.14
CA ILE A 55 -8.58 25.44 5.57
C ILE A 55 -7.12 25.72 5.92
N SER A 56 -6.70 25.33 7.11
CA SER A 56 -5.30 25.43 7.55
C SER A 56 -4.71 24.05 7.75
N ILE A 57 -3.55 23.78 7.15
CA ILE A 57 -2.74 22.59 7.38
C ILE A 57 -1.44 23.07 8.03
N SER A 58 -1.21 22.68 9.28
CA SER A 58 -0.06 23.10 10.08
C SER A 58 0.81 21.91 10.43
N ASP A 59 2.11 22.03 10.27
CA ASP A 59 3.11 21.04 10.67
C ASP A 59 4.14 21.62 11.63
N ASN A 60 4.81 20.76 12.40
CA ASN A 60 5.91 21.09 13.28
C ASN A 60 7.29 20.73 12.68
N GLY A 61 7.41 20.74 11.35
CA GLY A 61 8.63 20.38 10.63
C GLY A 61 9.73 21.43 10.67
N GLU A 62 10.71 21.29 9.80
CA GLU A 62 11.88 22.19 9.73
C GLU A 62 11.55 23.59 9.16
N GLY A 63 10.36 23.76 8.60
CA GLY A 63 9.97 24.98 7.88
C GLY A 63 10.55 25.03 6.46
N ILE A 64 10.41 26.19 5.80
CA ILE A 64 10.87 26.42 4.43
C ILE A 64 12.06 27.38 4.50
N VAL A 65 13.20 26.99 3.94
CA VAL A 65 14.43 27.81 3.93
C VAL A 65 14.29 28.92 2.89
N PHE A 66 14.51 30.18 3.31
CA PHE A 66 14.29 31.37 2.49
C PHE A 66 15.12 31.37 1.20
N ASP A 67 16.39 31.04 1.30
CA ASP A 67 17.33 31.02 0.16
C ASP A 67 16.99 29.92 -0.86
N THR A 68 16.18 28.93 -0.49
CA THR A 68 15.75 27.84 -1.40
C THR A 68 14.48 28.16 -2.17
N LEU A 69 13.80 29.27 -1.89
CA LEU A 69 12.53 29.64 -2.54
C LEU A 69 12.61 29.69 -4.07
N PRO A 70 13.66 30.24 -4.71
CA PRO A 70 13.76 30.21 -6.16
C PRO A 70 13.72 28.81 -6.75
N TYR A 71 14.19 27.81 -6.00
CA TYR A 71 14.20 26.40 -6.42
C TYR A 71 12.92 25.67 -6.01
N SER A 72 12.40 25.93 -4.80
CA SER A 72 11.24 25.23 -4.27
C SER A 72 9.90 25.80 -4.76
N PHE A 73 9.81 27.12 -5.02
CA PHE A 73 8.64 27.82 -5.51
C PHE A 73 8.81 28.35 -6.94
N GLY A 74 10.02 28.68 -7.37
CA GLY A 74 10.30 29.22 -8.69
C GLY A 74 10.36 28.16 -9.82
N ASN A 75 10.68 26.90 -9.52
CA ASN A 75 10.83 25.84 -10.53
C ASN A 75 9.54 25.01 -10.67
N PHE A 76 8.88 25.16 -11.82
CA PHE A 76 7.72 24.33 -12.17
C PHE A 76 8.17 22.95 -12.69
N LEU A 77 7.54 21.87 -12.21
CA LEU A 77 7.84 20.49 -12.56
C LEU A 77 9.21 19.96 -12.12
N ASP A 78 10.01 20.78 -11.48
CA ASP A 78 11.28 20.33 -10.90
C ASP A 78 11.17 20.32 -9.36
N SER A 79 11.57 19.23 -8.76
CA SER A 79 11.58 19.08 -7.30
C SER A 79 13.00 18.89 -6.83
N VAL A 80 13.50 19.80 -6.05
CA VAL A 80 14.83 19.73 -5.39
C VAL A 80 14.88 18.60 -4.36
N LYS A 81 13.72 18.02 -4.01
CA LYS A 81 13.60 16.96 -2.99
C LYS A 81 14.16 15.62 -3.49
N LYS A 82 15.51 15.50 -3.54
CA LYS A 82 16.19 14.20 -3.72
C LYS A 82 15.90 13.22 -2.57
N ASN A 83 15.40 13.70 -1.44
CA ASN A 83 15.21 12.95 -0.19
C ASN A 83 13.75 12.86 0.27
N SER A 84 12.77 13.06 -0.61
CA SER A 84 11.36 12.91 -0.21
C SER A 84 11.07 11.47 0.22
N ILE A 85 10.23 11.32 1.24
CA ILE A 85 9.69 10.01 1.63
C ILE A 85 8.97 9.43 0.42
N LYS A 86 9.46 8.30 -0.10
CA LYS A 86 8.77 7.60 -1.19
C LYS A 86 7.45 7.06 -0.65
N ARG A 87 6.36 7.46 -1.28
CA ARG A 87 5.00 7.17 -0.85
C ARG A 87 4.55 5.85 -1.45
N SER A 88 4.15 4.93 -0.59
CA SER A 88 3.53 3.66 -0.99
C SER A 88 2.01 3.76 -1.12
N SER A 89 1.47 4.97 -1.17
CA SER A 89 0.05 5.31 -1.11
C SER A 89 -0.53 5.73 -2.46
N TYR A 90 -1.84 6.03 -2.47
CA TYR A 90 -2.58 6.54 -3.62
C TYR A 90 -2.11 7.92 -4.09
N THR A 91 -1.58 8.74 -3.18
CA THR A 91 -1.11 10.09 -3.49
C THR A 91 0.22 10.02 -4.20
N ARG A 92 0.17 9.87 -5.50
CA ARG A 92 1.36 10.02 -6.34
C ARG A 92 1.68 11.49 -6.48
N GLY A 93 2.52 12.02 -5.59
CA GLY A 93 3.05 13.39 -5.71
C GLY A 93 3.69 13.57 -7.08
N LYS A 94 3.00 14.24 -7.98
CA LYS A 94 3.58 14.66 -9.26
C LYS A 94 4.56 15.77 -8.93
N LYS A 95 5.85 15.50 -9.09
CA LYS A 95 6.98 16.40 -8.79
C LYS A 95 6.63 17.85 -9.11
N GLY A 96 6.70 18.74 -8.12
CA GLY A 96 6.58 20.18 -8.27
C GLY A 96 5.19 20.75 -8.58
N LYS A 97 4.11 19.98 -8.48
CA LYS A 97 2.73 20.42 -8.79
C LYS A 97 1.87 20.66 -7.55
N GLY A 98 2.19 20.04 -6.43
CA GLY A 98 1.36 20.03 -5.22
C GLY A 98 1.01 21.42 -4.70
N ARG A 99 1.96 22.36 -4.75
CA ARG A 99 1.75 23.74 -4.28
C ARG A 99 0.68 24.51 -5.07
N PHE A 100 0.39 24.14 -6.32
CA PHE A 100 -0.62 24.79 -7.16
C PHE A 100 -1.99 24.12 -7.11
N SER A 101 -2.08 22.95 -6.47
CA SER A 101 -3.29 22.13 -6.46
C SER A 101 -4.44 22.77 -5.70
N PHE A 102 -4.16 23.71 -4.78
CA PHE A 102 -5.18 24.48 -4.07
C PHE A 102 -6.16 25.19 -5.01
N SER A 103 -5.69 25.63 -6.18
CA SER A 103 -6.46 26.40 -7.15
C SER A 103 -7.68 25.65 -7.68
N LEU A 104 -7.79 24.34 -7.37
CA LEU A 104 -8.99 23.56 -7.66
C LEU A 104 -10.21 24.05 -6.85
N PHE A 105 -10.01 24.45 -5.59
CA PHE A 105 -11.10 24.75 -4.65
C PHE A 105 -10.83 25.95 -3.73
N ALA A 106 -9.73 26.67 -3.92
CA ALA A 106 -9.43 27.89 -3.19
C ALA A 106 -8.86 28.97 -4.13
N THR A 107 -9.09 30.24 -3.79
CA THR A 107 -8.59 31.38 -4.58
C THR A 107 -7.18 31.78 -4.21
N ARG A 108 -6.73 31.41 -3.01
CA ARG A 108 -5.41 31.79 -2.47
C ARG A 108 -4.86 30.72 -1.57
N ALA A 109 -3.54 30.54 -1.61
CA ALA A 109 -2.78 29.75 -0.63
C ALA A 109 -1.67 30.61 -0.03
N ILE A 110 -1.55 30.57 1.31
CA ILE A 110 -0.56 31.32 2.09
C ILE A 110 0.22 30.32 2.95
N TRP A 111 1.52 30.26 2.77
CA TRP A 111 2.43 29.49 3.61
C TRP A 111 3.08 30.43 4.63
N ASN A 112 2.69 30.32 5.89
CA ASN A 112 3.38 30.97 6.99
C ASN A 112 4.40 29.98 7.55
N THR A 113 5.68 30.32 7.49
CA THR A 113 6.74 29.40 7.88
C THR A 113 7.66 30.01 8.93
N ILE A 114 8.12 29.17 9.85
CA ILE A 114 9.17 29.45 10.81
C ILE A 114 10.28 28.44 10.56
N VAL A 115 11.46 28.95 10.27
CA VAL A 115 12.63 28.15 9.94
C VAL A 115 13.81 28.54 10.81
N LYS A 116 14.68 27.60 11.11
CA LYS A 116 15.94 27.86 11.81
C LYS A 116 17.08 27.96 10.81
N GLU A 117 17.63 29.15 10.64
CA GLU A 117 18.78 29.42 9.76
C GLU A 117 19.90 30.06 10.58
N GLU A 118 21.13 29.54 10.44
CA GLU A 118 22.32 30.05 11.15
C GLU A 118 22.14 30.17 12.69
N GLY A 119 21.32 29.28 13.26
CA GLY A 119 21.06 29.22 14.69
C GLY A 119 19.93 30.13 15.18
N VAL A 120 19.38 31.02 14.35
CA VAL A 120 18.28 31.94 14.67
C VAL A 120 16.96 31.48 14.01
N LEU A 121 15.85 31.83 14.66
CA LEU A 121 14.52 31.57 14.09
C LEU A 121 14.08 32.77 13.26
N LYS A 122 13.66 32.50 12.05
CA LYS A 122 13.12 33.48 11.10
C LYS A 122 11.69 33.09 10.71
N SER A 123 10.81 34.07 10.58
CA SER A 123 9.44 33.89 10.12
C SER A 123 9.18 34.76 8.91
N TYR A 124 8.47 34.20 7.94
CA TYR A 124 7.98 34.90 6.77
C TYR A 124 6.78 34.17 6.16
N HIS A 125 6.11 34.80 5.20
CA HIS A 125 5.04 34.13 4.45
C HIS A 125 5.27 34.18 2.95
N ILE A 126 4.72 33.19 2.26
CA ILE A 126 4.68 33.05 0.82
C ILE A 126 3.22 33.00 0.41
N GLN A 127 2.84 33.70 -0.65
CA GLN A 127 1.46 33.71 -1.14
C GLN A 127 1.43 33.39 -2.63
N ILE A 128 0.45 32.59 -3.04
CA ILE A 128 0.12 32.31 -4.43
C ILE A 128 -1.38 32.51 -4.62
N ASP A 129 -1.74 33.31 -5.61
CA ASP A 129 -3.13 33.50 -6.03
C ASP A 129 -3.48 32.55 -7.20
N ARG A 130 -4.73 32.09 -7.24
CA ARG A 130 -5.22 31.15 -8.25
C ARG A 130 -5.05 31.65 -9.67
N ASP A 131 -5.26 32.94 -9.89
CA ASP A 131 -5.28 33.53 -11.24
C ASP A 131 -3.88 33.94 -11.73
N SER A 132 -2.86 33.86 -10.86
CA SER A 132 -1.46 34.22 -11.14
C SER A 132 -0.48 33.18 -10.56
N LYS A 133 -0.70 31.89 -10.81
CA LYS A 133 0.12 30.77 -10.29
C LYS A 133 1.58 30.78 -10.75
N GLU A 134 1.89 31.49 -11.82
CA GLU A 134 3.25 31.70 -12.33
C GLU A 134 4.08 32.68 -11.49
N GLN A 135 3.45 33.34 -10.50
CA GLN A 135 4.08 34.28 -9.60
C GLN A 135 3.80 33.87 -8.15
N TYR A 136 4.68 34.28 -7.24
CA TYR A 136 4.45 34.18 -5.81
C TYR A 136 5.00 35.43 -5.11
N ASP A 137 4.28 35.89 -4.11
CA ASP A 137 4.69 36.98 -3.26
C ASP A 137 5.37 36.44 -2.02
N VAL A 138 6.40 37.12 -1.53
CA VAL A 138 7.14 36.74 -0.31
C VAL A 138 7.29 38.00 0.56
N SER A 139 6.95 37.87 1.85
CA SER A 139 7.20 38.93 2.81
C SER A 139 8.67 39.01 3.18
N GLU A 140 9.05 40.11 3.78
CA GLU A 140 10.35 40.21 4.47
C GLU A 140 10.45 39.15 5.58
N SER A 141 11.64 38.61 5.74
CA SER A 141 11.93 37.64 6.82
C SER A 141 12.22 38.42 8.11
N ILE A 142 11.51 38.10 9.17
CA ILE A 142 11.64 38.70 10.50
C ILE A 142 12.20 37.71 11.51
N LEU A 143 13.02 38.18 12.44
CA LEU A 143 13.49 37.36 13.55
C LEU A 143 12.37 37.15 14.57
N VAL A 144 12.25 35.91 15.05
CA VAL A 144 11.28 35.53 16.06
C VAL A 144 11.96 34.75 17.18
N GLU A 145 11.43 34.85 18.40
CA GLU A 145 11.96 34.16 19.57
C GLU A 145 10.89 33.29 20.21
N ASN A 146 11.30 32.23 20.90
CA ASN A 146 10.43 31.32 21.65
C ASN A 146 9.31 30.70 20.82
N GLN A 147 9.55 30.44 19.53
CA GLN A 147 8.63 29.74 18.63
C GLN A 147 9.24 28.41 18.16
N GLN A 148 8.39 27.52 17.69
CA GLN A 148 8.80 26.26 17.07
C GLN A 148 8.88 26.43 15.55
N THR A 149 9.79 25.70 14.91
CA THR A 149 9.83 25.59 13.45
C THR A 149 8.58 24.87 12.94
N GLY A 150 8.24 25.13 11.69
CA GLY A 150 7.09 24.49 11.02
C GLY A 150 6.50 25.36 9.94
N THR A 151 5.50 24.85 9.27
CA THR A 151 4.77 25.58 8.22
C THR A 151 3.27 25.42 8.42
N ARG A 152 2.55 26.55 8.30
CA ARG A 152 1.09 26.57 8.21
C ARG A 152 0.69 27.03 6.82
N VAL A 153 0.07 26.13 6.07
CA VAL A 153 -0.57 26.44 4.79
C VAL A 153 -2.02 26.81 5.05
N ARG A 154 -2.42 28.04 4.69
CA ARG A 154 -3.79 28.52 4.80
C ARG A 154 -4.38 28.70 3.41
N LEU A 155 -5.48 28.04 3.15
CA LEU A 155 -6.23 28.10 1.90
C LEU A 155 -7.44 29.00 2.12
N GLU A 156 -7.56 30.08 1.36
CA GLU A 156 -8.61 31.10 1.50
C GLU A 156 -9.48 31.20 0.25
N GLY A 157 -10.70 31.76 0.44
CA GLY A 157 -11.66 31.87 -0.65
C GLY A 157 -12.07 30.49 -1.19
N VAL A 158 -12.42 29.59 -0.31
CA VAL A 158 -12.79 28.20 -0.65
C VAL A 158 -14.11 28.21 -1.40
N PHE A 159 -14.18 27.46 -2.50
CA PHE A 159 -15.36 27.33 -3.36
C PHE A 159 -15.55 25.87 -3.80
N GLY A 160 -16.80 25.51 -4.11
CA GLY A 160 -17.13 24.15 -4.58
C GLY A 160 -16.92 23.03 -3.56
N LEU A 161 -16.69 23.39 -2.30
CA LEU A 161 -16.46 22.47 -1.19
C LEU A 161 -17.23 22.94 0.04
N ASN A 162 -17.82 21.99 0.76
CA ASN A 162 -18.55 22.26 2.00
C ASN A 162 -17.85 21.53 3.15
N SER A 163 -17.94 22.06 4.37
CA SER A 163 -17.30 21.48 5.55
C SER A 163 -17.77 20.04 5.80
N SER A 164 -19.02 19.73 5.52
CA SER A 164 -19.57 18.38 5.64
C SER A 164 -18.84 17.32 4.80
N HIS A 165 -18.21 17.71 3.68
CA HIS A 165 -17.40 16.80 2.88
C HIS A 165 -16.08 16.46 3.58
N LEU A 166 -15.45 17.45 4.24
CA LEU A 166 -14.17 17.29 4.93
C LEU A 166 -14.31 16.75 6.37
N GLU A 167 -15.53 16.77 6.91
CA GLU A 167 -15.89 16.20 8.21
C GLU A 167 -16.58 14.84 8.06
N SER A 168 -16.83 14.42 6.81
CA SER A 168 -17.48 13.14 6.53
C SER A 168 -16.60 11.95 6.92
N GLN A 169 -17.25 10.83 7.27
CA GLN A 169 -16.55 9.56 7.49
C GLN A 169 -15.73 9.14 6.26
N GLU A 170 -16.23 9.40 5.05
CA GLU A 170 -15.52 9.11 3.80
C GLU A 170 -14.17 9.84 3.70
N PHE A 171 -14.12 11.11 4.13
CA PHE A 171 -12.85 11.86 4.16
C PHE A 171 -11.89 11.31 5.21
N ILE A 172 -12.39 10.99 6.41
CA ILE A 172 -11.59 10.41 7.49
C ILE A 172 -11.05 9.03 7.07
N ASP A 173 -11.89 8.19 6.47
CA ASP A 173 -11.50 6.87 5.97
C ASP A 173 -10.44 6.98 4.87
N PHE A 174 -10.59 7.94 3.95
CA PHE A 174 -9.58 8.21 2.94
C PHE A 174 -8.23 8.62 3.57
N MET A 175 -8.25 9.51 4.56
CA MET A 175 -7.02 9.92 5.27
C MET A 175 -6.41 8.75 6.05
N ALA A 176 -7.22 7.91 6.67
CA ALA A 176 -6.76 6.72 7.36
C ALA A 176 -6.11 5.71 6.38
N GLN A 177 -6.70 5.50 5.19
CA GLN A 177 -6.12 4.66 4.15
C GLN A 177 -4.80 5.21 3.61
N GLU A 178 -4.73 6.52 3.38
CA GLU A 178 -3.56 7.20 2.84
C GLU A 178 -2.37 7.18 3.81
N PHE A 179 -2.62 7.43 5.09
CA PHE A 179 -1.57 7.64 6.09
C PHE A 179 -1.44 6.52 7.12
N GLY A 180 -2.42 5.64 7.28
CA GLY A 180 -2.45 4.65 8.35
C GLY A 180 -1.22 3.74 8.38
N TRP A 181 -0.73 3.30 7.23
CA TRP A 181 0.49 2.51 7.14
C TRP A 181 1.72 3.29 7.63
N PHE A 182 1.83 4.58 7.28
CA PHE A 182 2.96 5.43 7.67
C PHE A 182 2.92 5.71 9.17
N LEU A 183 1.76 6.08 9.70
CA LEU A 183 1.55 6.31 11.13
C LEU A 183 1.84 5.04 11.94
N TYR A 184 1.36 3.88 11.48
CA TYR A 184 1.62 2.59 12.12
C TYR A 184 3.11 2.27 12.19
N LEU A 185 3.83 2.43 11.10
CA LEU A 185 5.28 2.13 11.05
C LEU A 185 6.14 3.10 11.86
N ASN A 186 5.63 4.28 12.16
CA ASN A 186 6.32 5.32 12.91
C ASN A 186 5.65 5.64 14.27
N ARG A 187 4.76 4.77 14.75
CA ARG A 187 4.02 4.97 15.99
C ARG A 187 4.92 5.22 17.21
N ASP A 188 6.07 4.54 17.27
CA ASP A 188 7.03 4.69 18.36
C ASP A 188 7.74 6.05 18.36
N LEU A 189 7.64 6.81 17.26
CA LEU A 189 8.20 8.16 17.08
C LEU A 189 7.15 9.26 17.31
N GLY A 190 5.92 8.88 17.67
CA GLY A 190 4.84 9.82 18.01
C GLY A 190 4.23 10.56 16.81
N TYR A 191 4.34 10.01 15.59
CA TYR A 191 3.71 10.62 14.40
C TYR A 191 2.20 10.66 14.52
N THR A 192 1.61 11.85 14.34
CA THR A 192 0.17 12.07 14.46
C THR A 192 -0.37 12.99 13.37
N ILE A 193 -1.62 12.78 13.00
CA ILE A 193 -2.44 13.70 12.19
C ILE A 193 -3.67 14.00 13.01
N ARG A 194 -4.07 15.29 13.08
CA ARG A 194 -5.33 15.71 13.70
C ARG A 194 -6.19 16.44 12.67
N ILE A 195 -7.49 16.24 12.74
CA ILE A 195 -8.50 16.93 11.93
C ILE A 195 -9.46 17.60 12.89
N ASN A 196 -9.54 18.93 12.85
CA ASN A 196 -10.31 19.74 13.81
C ASN A 196 -10.04 19.35 15.28
N GLY A 197 -8.74 19.10 15.61
CA GLY A 197 -8.31 18.71 16.95
C GLY A 197 -8.49 17.23 17.30
N VAL A 198 -9.17 16.44 16.45
CA VAL A 198 -9.39 15.00 16.67
C VAL A 198 -8.30 14.21 15.96
N GLN A 199 -7.63 13.34 16.71
CA GLN A 199 -6.59 12.47 16.16
C GLN A 199 -7.16 11.48 15.15
N LEU A 200 -6.47 11.33 14.00
CA LEU A 200 -6.81 10.34 12.98
C LEU A 200 -6.56 8.92 13.49
N ILE A 201 -7.60 8.11 13.52
CA ILE A 201 -7.57 6.70 13.93
C ILE A 201 -7.52 5.84 12.67
N TYR A 202 -6.61 4.87 12.64
CA TYR A 202 -6.39 3.96 11.51
C TYR A 202 -6.39 2.48 11.91
N ASP A 203 -6.47 2.16 13.21
CA ASP A 203 -6.39 0.79 13.72
C ASP A 203 -7.46 -0.14 13.14
N HIS A 204 -8.65 0.41 12.83
CA HIS A 204 -9.75 -0.34 12.22
C HIS A 204 -9.42 -0.90 10.83
N LEU A 205 -8.40 -0.37 10.16
CA LEU A 205 -7.92 -0.87 8.87
C LEU A 205 -7.01 -2.09 9.01
N ILE A 206 -6.42 -2.29 10.19
CA ILE A 206 -5.43 -3.33 10.45
C ILE A 206 -6.14 -4.58 10.98
N GLN A 207 -5.99 -5.71 10.28
CA GLN A 207 -6.57 -6.99 10.67
C GLN A 207 -5.57 -7.91 11.36
N GLU A 208 -4.31 -7.87 10.91
CA GLU A 208 -3.24 -8.70 11.45
C GLU A 208 -1.90 -8.02 11.24
N THR A 209 -1.00 -8.13 12.19
CA THR A 209 0.37 -7.63 12.08
C THR A 209 1.36 -8.64 12.62
N ASP A 210 2.54 -8.72 11.98
CA ASP A 210 3.69 -9.41 12.52
C ASP A 210 4.93 -8.53 12.42
N LEU A 211 5.75 -8.60 13.46
CA LEU A 211 7.09 -8.02 13.48
C LEU A 211 8.11 -9.15 13.64
N LEU A 212 8.89 -9.39 12.62
CA LEU A 212 9.87 -10.47 12.56
C LEU A 212 11.28 -9.90 12.37
N SER A 213 12.28 -10.66 12.82
CA SER A 213 13.68 -10.36 12.59
C SER A 213 14.36 -11.57 11.99
N TRP A 214 14.91 -11.43 10.78
CA TRP A 214 15.62 -12.48 10.08
C TRP A 214 17.09 -12.12 9.91
N THR A 215 17.98 -13.09 10.12
CA THR A 215 19.40 -12.92 9.82
C THR A 215 19.78 -13.84 8.67
N LEU A 216 20.26 -13.26 7.57
CA LEU A 216 20.74 -13.98 6.40
C LEU A 216 22.24 -13.80 6.26
N TYR A 217 22.91 -14.88 5.86
CA TYR A 217 24.36 -14.95 5.73
C TYR A 217 24.79 -14.92 4.26
N SER A 218 25.94 -14.32 3.99
CA SER A 218 26.58 -14.43 2.69
C SER A 218 27.00 -15.89 2.43
N PRO A 219 27.16 -16.32 1.16
CA PRO A 219 27.54 -17.70 0.82
C PRO A 219 28.81 -18.18 1.51
N GLU A 220 29.77 -17.31 1.69
CA GLU A 220 31.05 -17.61 2.36
C GLU A 220 30.99 -17.48 3.89
N GLY A 221 29.85 -17.08 4.45
CA GLY A 221 29.66 -16.87 5.88
C GLY A 221 30.40 -15.67 6.48
N ASN A 222 31.07 -14.86 5.65
CA ASN A 222 31.87 -13.72 6.08
C ASN A 222 31.06 -12.48 6.47
N SER A 223 29.81 -12.42 6.07
CA SER A 223 28.91 -11.30 6.38
C SER A 223 27.51 -11.79 6.72
N SER A 224 26.87 -11.13 7.67
CA SER A 224 25.47 -11.36 8.01
C SER A 224 24.70 -10.06 7.98
N TYR A 225 23.43 -10.13 7.60
CA TYR A 225 22.53 -9.00 7.51
C TYR A 225 21.24 -9.32 8.25
N THR A 226 20.82 -8.40 9.10
CA THR A 226 19.54 -8.51 9.82
C THR A 226 18.48 -7.70 9.12
N PHE A 227 17.33 -8.34 8.87
CA PHE A 227 16.16 -7.75 8.22
C PHE A 227 15.00 -7.71 9.21
N GLN A 228 14.54 -6.49 9.54
CA GLN A 228 13.30 -6.28 10.31
C GLN A 228 12.13 -6.30 9.33
N VAL A 229 11.23 -7.27 9.50
CA VAL A 229 10.10 -7.49 8.59
C VAL A 229 8.81 -7.16 9.31
N ASN A 230 8.14 -6.10 8.88
CA ASN A 230 6.80 -5.71 9.34
C ASN A 230 5.78 -6.18 8.30
N TYR A 231 4.95 -7.12 8.66
CA TYR A 231 3.79 -7.56 7.89
C TYR A 231 2.53 -6.91 8.43
N ILE A 232 1.70 -6.43 7.51
CA ILE A 232 0.38 -5.86 7.83
C ILE A 232 -0.63 -6.47 6.87
N ARG A 233 -1.70 -7.05 7.42
CA ARG A 233 -2.90 -7.42 6.66
C ARG A 233 -3.98 -6.38 6.91
N TRP A 234 -4.49 -5.83 5.83
CA TRP A 234 -5.50 -4.79 5.83
C TRP A 234 -6.90 -5.37 5.64
N ASN A 235 -7.92 -4.66 6.11
CA ASN A 235 -9.32 -5.04 5.84
C ASN A 235 -9.75 -4.66 4.40
N GLN A 236 -8.98 -3.82 3.72
CA GLN A 236 -9.22 -3.37 2.35
C GLN A 236 -7.91 -3.09 1.62
N GLN A 237 -7.97 -2.88 0.32
CA GLN A 237 -6.80 -2.61 -0.47
C GLN A 237 -6.20 -1.24 -0.13
N ILE A 238 -4.90 -1.23 0.15
CA ILE A 238 -4.08 -0.03 0.32
C ILE A 238 -3.13 0.07 -0.88
N GLY A 239 -3.23 1.17 -1.64
CA GLY A 239 -2.44 1.36 -2.86
C GLY A 239 -2.99 0.62 -4.08
N ASP A 240 -2.20 0.61 -5.17
CA ASP A 240 -2.60 0.04 -6.46
C ASP A 240 -2.30 -1.47 -6.59
N ARG A 241 -1.29 -1.94 -5.86
CA ARG A 241 -0.81 -3.33 -5.86
C ARG A 241 -0.16 -3.67 -4.53
N TYR A 242 0.20 -4.95 -4.34
CA TYR A 242 0.87 -5.46 -3.15
C TYR A 242 2.36 -5.59 -3.40
N TYR A 243 3.16 -4.97 -2.50
CA TYR A 243 4.61 -4.89 -2.64
C TYR A 243 5.34 -5.34 -1.37
N TYR A 244 6.58 -5.76 -1.54
CA TYR A 244 7.62 -5.69 -0.54
C TYR A 244 8.26 -4.31 -0.62
N TYR A 245 8.14 -3.51 0.43
CA TYR A 245 8.73 -2.17 0.54
C TYR A 245 10.08 -2.28 1.24
N LEU A 246 11.17 -2.03 0.52
CA LEU A 246 12.53 -2.14 1.03
C LEU A 246 12.99 -0.79 1.58
N ARG A 247 13.47 -0.78 2.83
CA ARG A 247 13.81 0.43 3.58
C ARG A 247 15.23 0.32 4.10
N ASN A 248 15.98 1.40 4.03
CA ASN A 248 17.33 1.50 4.59
C ASN A 248 17.31 1.63 6.14
N SER A 249 18.48 1.74 6.77
CA SER A 249 18.61 1.92 8.22
C SER A 249 17.92 3.17 8.76
N GLU A 250 17.75 4.22 7.94
CA GLU A 250 17.00 5.44 8.27
C GLU A 250 15.48 5.27 8.06
N LYS A 251 15.00 4.05 7.80
CA LYS A 251 13.59 3.73 7.50
C LYS A 251 13.05 4.42 6.23
N ARG A 252 13.91 4.91 5.34
CA ARG A 252 13.51 5.47 4.04
C ARG A 252 13.30 4.34 3.03
N GLU A 253 12.22 4.40 2.26
CA GLU A 253 11.99 3.47 1.17
C GLU A 253 13.01 3.71 0.06
N VAL A 254 13.80 2.70 -0.25
CA VAL A 254 14.81 2.74 -1.31
C VAL A 254 14.34 2.01 -2.56
N ALA A 255 13.49 0.99 -2.40
CA ALA A 255 12.91 0.25 -3.51
C ALA A 255 11.60 -0.41 -3.09
N LYS A 256 10.80 -0.83 -4.07
CA LYS A 256 9.66 -1.71 -3.87
C LYS A 256 9.63 -2.81 -4.93
N VAL A 257 9.26 -4.01 -4.52
CA VAL A 257 9.21 -5.20 -5.38
C VAL A 257 7.81 -5.77 -5.32
N LEU A 258 7.22 -6.08 -6.48
CA LEU A 258 5.89 -6.71 -6.53
C LEU A 258 5.91 -8.05 -5.78
N SER A 259 4.97 -8.25 -4.87
CA SER A 259 4.75 -9.55 -4.28
C SER A 259 4.11 -10.50 -5.31
N SER A 260 4.31 -11.81 -5.13
CA SER A 260 3.71 -12.84 -5.99
C SER A 260 2.18 -12.94 -5.86
N PHE A 261 1.60 -12.23 -4.89
CA PHE A 261 0.21 -12.36 -4.44
C PHE A 261 -0.67 -11.20 -4.92
N ASN A 262 -0.38 -10.65 -6.09
CA ASN A 262 -1.13 -9.54 -6.72
C ASN A 262 -2.38 -10.03 -7.47
N ASN A 263 -3.13 -10.98 -6.92
CA ASN A 263 -4.42 -11.37 -7.46
C ASN A 263 -5.54 -10.96 -6.49
N ASN A 264 -6.57 -10.33 -7.00
CA ASN A 264 -7.75 -9.91 -6.23
C ASN A 264 -8.77 -11.02 -6.02
N ALA A 265 -8.41 -12.29 -6.30
CA ALA A 265 -9.33 -13.42 -6.25
C ALA A 265 -9.86 -13.72 -4.83
N ILE A 266 -9.20 -13.22 -3.79
CA ILE A 266 -9.47 -13.63 -2.40
C ILE A 266 -9.44 -12.48 -1.39
N ASP A 267 -9.33 -11.22 -1.83
CA ASP A 267 -9.27 -10.04 -0.94
C ASP A 267 -8.18 -10.14 0.16
N PHE A 268 -7.04 -10.77 -0.17
CA PHE A 268 -5.89 -10.84 0.72
C PHE A 268 -5.06 -9.57 0.64
N HIS A 269 -5.54 -8.52 1.30
CA HIS A 269 -4.92 -7.19 1.29
C HIS A 269 -3.74 -7.15 2.25
N HIS A 270 -2.53 -6.92 1.75
CA HIS A 270 -1.32 -6.94 2.58
C HIS A 270 -0.26 -5.95 2.12
N SER A 271 0.63 -5.61 3.06
CA SER A 271 1.88 -4.89 2.82
C SER A 271 2.98 -5.51 3.66
N VAL A 272 4.19 -5.55 3.13
CA VAL A 272 5.38 -6.03 3.85
C VAL A 272 6.48 -4.98 3.75
N TYR A 273 6.93 -4.49 4.90
CA TYR A 273 7.99 -3.49 4.99
C TYR A 273 9.24 -4.15 5.58
N VAL A 274 10.32 -4.09 4.83
CA VAL A 274 11.60 -4.71 5.19
C VAL A 274 12.64 -3.64 5.41
N THR A 275 13.13 -3.51 6.66
CA THR A 275 14.15 -2.51 7.02
C THR A 275 15.45 -3.19 7.33
N SER A 276 16.55 -2.74 6.73
CA SER A 276 17.90 -3.26 6.96
C SER A 276 18.97 -2.27 6.49
N ASN A 277 20.13 -2.27 7.15
CA ASN A 277 21.33 -1.60 6.67
C ASN A 277 21.88 -2.22 5.37
N PHE A 278 21.45 -3.42 5.03
CA PHE A 278 21.73 -4.04 3.73
C PHE A 278 21.37 -3.14 2.56
N PHE A 279 20.33 -2.31 2.72
CA PHE A 279 19.82 -1.40 1.70
C PHE A 279 20.45 0.00 1.72
N ASP A 280 21.38 0.30 2.63
CA ASP A 280 21.99 1.64 2.74
C ASP A 280 22.85 2.00 1.53
N THR A 281 23.32 0.99 0.79
CA THR A 281 24.13 1.16 -0.42
C THR A 281 23.29 1.22 -1.71
N PHE A 282 21.95 1.18 -1.61
CA PHE A 282 21.08 1.35 -2.76
C PHE A 282 21.10 2.80 -3.20
N GLU A 283 21.56 3.06 -4.40
CA GLU A 283 21.33 4.36 -5.02
C GLU A 283 19.85 4.48 -5.39
N LEU A 284 19.29 5.64 -5.08
CA LEU A 284 17.90 6.00 -5.35
C LEU A 284 17.67 6.24 -6.86
N GLU A 285 18.01 5.30 -7.71
CA GLU A 285 17.53 5.32 -9.07
C GLU A 285 16.06 4.90 -9.09
N ASP A 286 15.25 5.52 -9.96
CA ASP A 286 13.86 5.14 -10.22
C ASP A 286 13.80 3.70 -10.76
N ILE A 287 13.93 2.73 -9.87
CA ILE A 287 13.80 1.32 -10.20
C ILE A 287 12.30 1.03 -10.35
N SER A 288 11.78 1.46 -11.48
CA SER A 288 10.57 0.91 -12.03
C SER A 288 10.82 -0.56 -12.33
N ILE A 289 10.35 -1.46 -11.43
CA ILE A 289 10.04 -2.86 -11.74
C ILE A 289 11.06 -3.51 -12.70
N SER A 290 12.31 -3.62 -12.31
CA SER A 290 13.21 -4.55 -12.98
C SER A 290 13.42 -5.76 -12.07
N THR A 291 13.01 -6.92 -12.55
CA THR A 291 13.44 -8.23 -12.05
C THR A 291 14.93 -8.45 -12.29
N ASP A 292 15.63 -7.47 -12.85
CA ASP A 292 17.02 -7.58 -13.25
C ASP A 292 17.97 -7.34 -12.08
N ILE A 293 18.78 -8.31 -11.89
CA ILE A 293 19.71 -8.68 -10.82
C ILE A 293 20.93 -7.73 -10.72
N ASN A 294 20.94 -6.60 -11.44
CA ASN A 294 22.10 -5.68 -11.51
C ASN A 294 22.16 -4.64 -10.38
N LEU A 295 21.31 -4.78 -9.33
CA LEU A 295 21.24 -3.88 -8.18
C LEU A 295 22.48 -3.90 -7.25
N PHE A 296 23.36 -4.90 -7.41
CA PHE A 296 24.47 -5.12 -6.49
C PHE A 296 25.80 -5.26 -7.21
N THR A 297 26.78 -4.51 -6.77
CA THR A 297 28.18 -4.67 -7.14
C THR A 297 28.83 -5.81 -6.36
N GLY A 298 28.29 -7.04 -6.44
CA GLY A 298 28.89 -8.19 -5.76
C GLY A 298 28.00 -9.43 -5.77
N LYS A 299 28.57 -10.58 -6.11
CA LYS A 299 27.85 -11.88 -6.16
C LYS A 299 27.21 -12.25 -4.82
N ASP A 300 27.85 -11.93 -3.70
CA ASP A 300 27.39 -12.31 -2.36
C ASP A 300 26.12 -11.59 -1.94
N LYS A 301 26.04 -10.28 -2.19
CA LYS A 301 24.81 -9.50 -1.91
C LYS A 301 23.64 -9.96 -2.77
N GLN A 302 23.89 -10.36 -4.02
CA GLN A 302 22.84 -10.90 -4.90
C GLN A 302 22.24 -12.21 -4.36
N VAL A 303 23.06 -13.06 -3.75
CA VAL A 303 22.59 -14.32 -3.15
C VAL A 303 21.75 -14.02 -1.91
N VAL A 304 22.23 -13.14 -1.02
CA VAL A 304 21.49 -12.72 0.18
C VAL A 304 20.13 -12.10 -0.22
N TYR A 305 20.10 -11.26 -1.24
CA TYR A 305 18.86 -10.65 -1.73
C TYR A 305 17.88 -11.68 -2.29
N ARG A 306 18.35 -12.64 -3.10
CA ARG A 306 17.51 -13.73 -3.59
C ARG A 306 16.95 -14.58 -2.46
N ASN A 307 17.75 -14.90 -1.45
CA ASN A 307 17.30 -15.62 -0.28
C ASN A 307 16.26 -14.84 0.50
N LEU A 308 16.45 -13.51 0.67
CA LEU A 308 15.45 -12.64 1.28
C LEU A 308 14.10 -12.69 0.53
N LEU A 309 14.12 -12.57 -0.80
CA LEU A 309 12.88 -12.63 -1.59
C LEU A 309 12.21 -14.02 -1.52
N ALA A 310 12.99 -15.09 -1.43
CA ALA A 310 12.45 -16.44 -1.24
C ALA A 310 11.77 -16.57 0.13
N GLU A 311 12.43 -16.15 1.22
CA GLU A 311 11.86 -16.15 2.57
C GLU A 311 10.59 -15.29 2.67
N LEU A 312 10.58 -14.12 2.05
CA LEU A 312 9.39 -13.26 2.00
C LEU A 312 8.24 -13.92 1.25
N ARG A 313 8.51 -14.61 0.16
CA ARG A 313 7.51 -15.36 -0.60
C ARG A 313 6.92 -16.49 0.24
N ASP A 314 7.76 -17.30 0.86
CA ASP A 314 7.34 -18.43 1.67
C ASP A 314 6.56 -17.96 2.91
N PHE A 315 6.97 -16.85 3.50
CA PHE A 315 6.24 -16.22 4.59
C PHE A 315 4.83 -15.79 4.16
N LEU A 316 4.71 -15.06 3.05
CA LEU A 316 3.41 -14.61 2.54
C LEU A 316 2.55 -15.79 2.08
N ASP A 317 3.12 -16.84 1.50
CA ASP A 317 2.39 -18.06 1.11
C ASP A 317 1.71 -18.68 2.34
N ARG A 318 2.45 -18.83 3.44
CA ARG A 318 1.88 -19.33 4.70
C ARG A 318 0.75 -18.43 5.23
N LYS A 319 0.93 -17.10 5.17
CA LYS A 319 -0.10 -16.13 5.60
C LYS A 319 -1.34 -16.19 4.72
N GLN A 320 -1.17 -16.25 3.41
CA GLN A 320 -2.27 -16.34 2.47
C GLN A 320 -3.05 -17.64 2.64
N LYS A 321 -2.37 -18.78 2.75
CA LYS A 321 -3.02 -20.09 2.96
C LYS A 321 -3.80 -20.14 4.29
N LYS A 322 -3.27 -19.51 5.35
CA LYS A 322 -4.02 -19.35 6.61
C LYS A 322 -5.28 -18.51 6.38
N TYR A 323 -5.15 -17.35 5.75
CA TYR A 323 -6.28 -16.47 5.45
C TYR A 323 -7.36 -17.15 4.62
N ILE A 324 -6.97 -17.87 3.55
CA ILE A 324 -7.92 -18.60 2.69
C ILE A 324 -8.68 -19.62 3.52
N ARG A 325 -7.99 -20.41 4.34
CA ARG A 325 -8.60 -21.44 5.18
C ARG A 325 -9.61 -20.87 6.17
N GLU A 326 -9.30 -19.74 6.77
CA GLU A 326 -10.13 -19.12 7.81
C GLU A 326 -11.29 -18.28 7.26
N ASN A 327 -11.13 -17.66 6.06
CA ASN A 327 -12.06 -16.64 5.58
C ASN A 327 -12.67 -16.94 4.21
N ALA A 328 -11.91 -17.51 3.27
CA ALA A 328 -12.33 -17.60 1.87
C ALA A 328 -12.95 -18.95 1.48
N VAL A 329 -12.51 -20.04 2.09
CA VAL A 329 -12.95 -21.41 1.74
C VAL A 329 -14.45 -21.57 1.89
N ALA A 330 -14.99 -21.27 3.07
CA ALA A 330 -16.41 -21.48 3.36
C ALA A 330 -17.31 -20.67 2.41
N VAL A 331 -16.91 -19.42 2.13
CA VAL A 331 -17.61 -18.57 1.17
C VAL A 331 -17.58 -19.16 -0.22
N LYS A 332 -16.41 -19.66 -0.68
CA LYS A 332 -16.26 -20.26 -2.00
C LYS A 332 -17.05 -21.54 -2.17
N LEU A 333 -16.98 -22.43 -1.20
CA LEU A 333 -17.75 -23.68 -1.25
C LEU A 333 -19.26 -23.40 -1.26
N SER A 334 -19.74 -22.47 -0.43
CA SER A 334 -21.15 -22.06 -0.44
C SER A 334 -21.56 -21.42 -1.78
N GLU A 335 -20.67 -20.65 -2.42
CA GLU A 335 -20.91 -20.11 -3.76
C GLU A 335 -21.08 -21.23 -4.81
N LEU A 336 -20.18 -22.22 -4.80
CA LEU A 336 -20.23 -23.35 -5.74
C LEU A 336 -21.54 -24.14 -5.59
N GLU A 337 -22.02 -24.36 -4.36
CA GLU A 337 -23.30 -25.03 -4.09
C GLU A 337 -24.48 -24.18 -4.55
N LYS A 338 -24.57 -22.90 -4.11
CA LYS A 338 -25.73 -22.04 -4.42
C LYS A 338 -25.89 -21.77 -5.91
N LYS A 339 -24.78 -21.69 -6.65
CA LYS A 339 -24.80 -21.50 -8.11
C LYS A 339 -25.03 -22.80 -8.90
N GLY A 340 -25.17 -23.94 -8.21
CA GLY A 340 -25.43 -25.24 -8.83
C GLY A 340 -24.26 -25.70 -9.71
N PHE A 341 -23.02 -25.47 -9.27
CA PHE A 341 -21.81 -25.89 -9.98
C PHE A 341 -21.42 -27.33 -9.66
N LEU A 342 -21.93 -27.88 -8.54
CA LEU A 342 -21.68 -29.26 -8.14
C LEU A 342 -22.47 -30.24 -9.00
N PRO A 343 -21.98 -31.47 -9.18
CA PRO A 343 -22.76 -32.58 -9.75
C PRO A 343 -24.05 -32.82 -8.97
N HIS A 344 -24.97 -33.54 -9.60
CA HIS A 344 -26.19 -34.01 -8.93
C HIS A 344 -25.87 -35.15 -7.96
N TYR A 345 -26.42 -35.07 -6.76
CA TYR A 345 -26.31 -36.08 -5.72
C TYR A 345 -27.68 -36.46 -5.21
N ASP A 346 -27.94 -37.76 -5.13
CA ASP A 346 -29.15 -38.30 -4.49
C ASP A 346 -29.00 -38.25 -2.96
N GLN A 347 -30.12 -38.48 -2.23
CA GLN A 347 -30.11 -38.48 -0.77
C GLN A 347 -29.59 -39.80 -0.18
N THR A 348 -28.65 -40.45 -0.85
CA THR A 348 -28.04 -41.69 -0.36
C THR A 348 -26.82 -41.41 0.48
N GLU A 349 -26.47 -42.32 1.39
CA GLU A 349 -25.24 -42.15 2.19
C GLU A 349 -23.99 -42.19 1.31
N LYS A 350 -24.02 -42.96 0.23
CA LYS A 350 -22.95 -43.05 -0.76
C LYS A 350 -22.73 -41.71 -1.45
N ASP A 351 -23.78 -41.05 -1.90
CA ASP A 351 -23.69 -39.74 -2.57
C ASP A 351 -23.30 -38.62 -1.60
N ARG A 352 -23.75 -38.72 -0.36
CA ARG A 352 -23.31 -37.78 0.68
C ARG A 352 -21.79 -37.85 0.89
N LYS A 353 -21.23 -39.04 1.06
CA LYS A 353 -19.77 -39.23 1.22
C LYS A 353 -19.00 -38.79 -0.02
N ARG A 354 -19.53 -39.08 -1.21
CA ARG A 354 -18.95 -38.65 -2.48
C ARG A 354 -18.88 -37.12 -2.58
N LYS A 355 -19.96 -36.41 -2.24
CA LYS A 355 -20.03 -34.97 -2.18
C LYS A 355 -19.02 -34.40 -1.17
N GLU A 356 -18.95 -34.96 0.04
CA GLU A 356 -18.00 -34.54 1.09
C GLU A 356 -16.54 -34.70 0.62
N THR A 357 -16.21 -35.78 -0.07
CA THR A 357 -14.88 -36.02 -0.63
C THR A 357 -14.52 -35.00 -1.73
N LEU A 358 -15.46 -34.75 -2.66
CA LEU A 358 -15.24 -33.71 -3.68
C LEU A 358 -15.03 -32.35 -3.05
N LEU A 359 -15.87 -31.94 -2.10
CA LEU A 359 -15.74 -30.66 -1.42
C LEU A 359 -14.43 -30.56 -0.66
N ALA A 360 -13.99 -31.60 0.03
CA ALA A 360 -12.70 -31.65 0.72
C ALA A 360 -11.51 -31.48 -0.25
N LEU A 361 -11.57 -32.16 -1.40
CA LEU A 361 -10.54 -32.02 -2.44
C LEU A 361 -10.52 -30.60 -3.03
N VAL A 362 -11.67 -30.06 -3.38
CA VAL A 362 -11.83 -28.70 -3.90
C VAL A 362 -11.32 -27.67 -2.90
N GLN A 363 -11.61 -27.87 -1.62
CA GLN A 363 -11.12 -27.03 -0.54
C GLN A 363 -9.59 -26.99 -0.49
N GLU A 364 -8.91 -28.15 -0.49
CA GLU A 364 -7.45 -28.19 -0.44
C GLU A 364 -6.82 -27.57 -1.71
N ILE A 365 -7.37 -27.86 -2.89
CA ILE A 365 -6.91 -27.25 -4.14
C ILE A 365 -7.05 -25.72 -4.10
N TYR A 366 -8.19 -25.22 -3.59
CA TYR A 366 -8.44 -23.77 -3.49
C TYR A 366 -7.53 -23.08 -2.48
N ILE A 367 -7.17 -23.77 -1.37
CA ILE A 367 -6.21 -23.26 -0.39
C ILE A 367 -4.81 -23.13 -1.01
N ILE A 368 -4.44 -24.08 -1.84
CA ILE A 368 -3.11 -24.13 -2.47
C ILE A 368 -2.99 -23.09 -3.59
N ASP A 369 -3.96 -23.07 -4.50
CA ASP A 369 -4.03 -22.10 -5.59
C ASP A 369 -5.46 -21.54 -5.78
N PRO A 370 -5.79 -20.43 -5.14
CA PRO A 370 -7.11 -19.82 -5.24
C PRO A 370 -7.44 -19.32 -6.66
N ARG A 371 -6.43 -19.20 -7.53
CA ARG A 371 -6.62 -18.75 -8.92
C ARG A 371 -7.31 -19.79 -9.79
N ILE A 372 -7.38 -21.05 -9.35
CA ILE A 372 -7.96 -22.16 -10.15
C ILE A 372 -9.40 -21.89 -10.61
N PHE A 373 -10.14 -21.07 -9.87
CA PHE A 373 -11.50 -20.66 -10.21
C PHE A 373 -11.61 -19.20 -10.65
N PHE A 374 -10.49 -18.46 -10.73
CA PHE A 374 -10.51 -17.04 -11.03
C PHE A 374 -10.57 -16.79 -12.54
N GLY A 375 -11.57 -16.02 -12.98
CA GLY A 375 -11.76 -15.69 -14.40
C GLY A 375 -12.20 -16.88 -15.27
N VAL A 376 -12.50 -18.03 -14.68
CA VAL A 376 -12.97 -19.22 -15.39
C VAL A 376 -14.47 -19.10 -15.68
N LYS A 377 -14.88 -19.43 -16.92
CA LYS A 377 -16.30 -19.43 -17.30
C LYS A 377 -17.08 -20.49 -16.47
N THR A 378 -18.29 -20.14 -16.11
CA THR A 378 -19.22 -20.95 -15.30
C THR A 378 -19.32 -22.41 -15.75
N ASP A 379 -19.48 -22.63 -17.06
CA ASP A 379 -19.64 -23.96 -17.62
C ASP A 379 -18.35 -24.80 -17.49
N LEU A 380 -17.19 -24.17 -17.54
CA LEU A 380 -15.92 -24.85 -17.31
C LEU A 380 -15.75 -25.26 -15.85
N ILE A 381 -16.21 -24.45 -14.89
CA ILE A 381 -16.18 -24.82 -13.47
C ILE A 381 -17.03 -26.06 -13.24
N ARG A 382 -18.25 -26.09 -13.78
CA ARG A 382 -19.11 -27.29 -13.71
C ARG A 382 -18.44 -28.51 -14.31
N THR A 383 -17.83 -28.34 -15.48
CA THR A 383 -17.13 -29.44 -16.18
C THR A 383 -15.94 -29.94 -15.34
N TYR A 384 -15.14 -29.08 -14.76
CA TYR A 384 -14.02 -29.48 -13.92
C TYR A 384 -14.46 -30.21 -12.66
N LEU A 385 -15.48 -29.70 -11.98
CA LEU A 385 -16.03 -30.38 -10.80
C LEU A 385 -16.68 -31.72 -11.16
N GLY A 386 -17.36 -31.80 -12.30
CA GLY A 386 -17.91 -33.05 -12.82
C GLY A 386 -16.84 -34.08 -13.15
N PHE A 387 -15.74 -33.69 -13.80
CA PHE A 387 -14.62 -34.60 -14.07
C PHE A 387 -13.90 -35.05 -12.80
N LEU A 388 -13.67 -34.15 -11.83
CA LEU A 388 -13.10 -34.56 -10.55
C LEU A 388 -13.98 -35.56 -9.82
N ASP A 389 -15.29 -35.33 -9.81
CA ASP A 389 -16.26 -36.23 -9.19
C ASP A 389 -16.29 -37.59 -9.86
N LEU A 390 -16.24 -37.65 -11.19
CA LEU A 390 -16.16 -38.92 -11.93
C LEU A 390 -14.85 -39.67 -11.65
N LEU A 391 -13.72 -38.99 -11.61
CA LEU A 391 -12.43 -39.59 -11.28
C LEU A 391 -12.40 -40.15 -9.86
N LEU A 392 -13.01 -39.45 -8.89
CA LEU A 392 -13.13 -39.95 -7.51
C LEU A 392 -13.92 -41.24 -7.38
N GLN A 393 -14.78 -41.56 -8.35
CA GLN A 393 -15.57 -42.81 -8.38
C GLN A 393 -14.85 -43.97 -9.05
N THR A 394 -13.69 -43.78 -9.62
CA THR A 394 -12.93 -44.80 -10.36
C THR A 394 -11.71 -45.24 -9.54
N GLU A 395 -11.18 -46.42 -9.90
CA GLU A 395 -9.89 -46.91 -9.38
C GLU A 395 -8.71 -45.98 -9.72
N LYS A 396 -8.91 -45.03 -10.64
CA LYS A 396 -7.92 -44.04 -11.04
C LYS A 396 -7.93 -42.76 -10.18
N SER A 397 -8.65 -42.72 -9.07
CA SER A 397 -8.67 -41.57 -8.16
C SER A 397 -7.25 -41.19 -7.70
N ALA A 398 -6.34 -42.15 -7.56
CA ALA A 398 -4.93 -41.91 -7.23
C ALA A 398 -4.17 -41.08 -8.30
N GLU A 399 -4.62 -41.08 -9.56
CA GLU A 399 -4.00 -40.31 -10.65
C GLU A 399 -4.27 -38.80 -10.54
N ILE A 400 -5.24 -38.39 -9.72
CA ILE A 400 -5.54 -36.95 -9.47
C ILE A 400 -4.31 -36.24 -8.89
N LEU A 401 -3.61 -36.88 -7.93
CA LEU A 401 -2.46 -36.25 -7.29
C LEU A 401 -1.31 -35.95 -8.28
N PRO A 402 -0.83 -36.90 -9.10
CA PRO A 402 0.18 -36.61 -10.13
C PRO A 402 -0.24 -35.55 -11.15
N ILE A 403 -1.52 -35.44 -11.45
CA ILE A 403 -2.04 -34.37 -12.33
C ILE A 403 -1.93 -33.00 -11.64
N LEU A 404 -2.32 -32.93 -10.36
CA LEU A 404 -2.23 -31.70 -9.59
C LEU A 404 -0.77 -31.25 -9.38
N GLU A 405 0.16 -32.17 -9.09
CA GLU A 405 1.60 -31.89 -8.93
C GLU A 405 2.24 -31.31 -10.20
N LYS A 406 1.68 -31.62 -11.37
CA LYS A 406 2.11 -31.03 -12.65
C LYS A 406 1.49 -29.66 -12.92
N ALA A 407 0.32 -29.39 -12.35
CA ALA A 407 -0.46 -28.18 -12.63
C ALA A 407 -0.18 -27.06 -11.61
N ILE A 408 0.06 -27.41 -10.36
CA ILE A 408 0.27 -26.49 -9.24
C ILE A 408 1.45 -26.95 -8.38
N SER A 409 2.15 -25.99 -7.76
CA SER A 409 3.25 -26.32 -6.84
C SER A 409 2.69 -26.81 -5.51
N LEU A 410 2.93 -28.07 -5.18
CA LEU A 410 2.53 -28.71 -3.93
C LEU A 410 3.73 -28.87 -3.01
N SER A 411 3.57 -28.56 -1.72
CA SER A 411 4.49 -28.98 -0.68
C SER A 411 4.20 -30.43 -0.27
N ASP A 412 5.16 -31.11 0.36
CA ASP A 412 5.00 -32.50 0.86
C ASP A 412 3.79 -32.66 1.79
N LYS A 413 3.50 -31.62 2.61
CA LYS A 413 2.33 -31.60 3.51
C LYS A 413 1.01 -31.52 2.74
N GLU A 414 0.98 -30.77 1.66
CA GLU A 414 -0.22 -30.62 0.82
C GLU A 414 -0.46 -31.87 -0.02
N SER A 415 0.57 -32.43 -0.62
CA SER A 415 0.51 -33.73 -1.31
C SER A 415 0.01 -34.80 -0.36
N SER A 416 0.48 -34.84 0.88
CA SER A 416 0.03 -35.81 1.90
C SER A 416 -1.45 -35.65 2.26
N ARG A 417 -1.94 -34.41 2.41
CA ARG A 417 -3.38 -34.14 2.69
C ARG A 417 -4.26 -34.56 1.54
N ILE A 418 -3.91 -34.19 0.31
CA ILE A 418 -4.66 -34.59 -0.88
C ILE A 418 -4.68 -36.12 -0.98
N LYS A 419 -3.54 -36.76 -0.76
CA LYS A 419 -3.47 -38.23 -0.75
C LYS A 419 -4.41 -38.88 0.27
N GLN A 420 -4.49 -38.33 1.49
CA GLN A 420 -5.42 -38.79 2.51
C GLN A 420 -6.89 -38.68 2.06
N ILE A 421 -7.28 -37.57 1.43
CA ILE A 421 -8.63 -37.35 0.91
C ILE A 421 -8.95 -38.38 -0.18
N LEU A 422 -8.00 -38.72 -1.06
CA LEU A 422 -8.17 -39.65 -2.16
C LEU A 422 -8.25 -41.12 -1.71
N ILE A 423 -7.70 -41.48 -0.55
CA ILE A 423 -7.70 -42.84 0.01
C ILE A 423 -8.99 -43.16 0.79
N LEU A 424 -9.63 -42.14 1.40
CA LEU A 424 -10.84 -42.33 2.22
C LEU A 424 -12.02 -43.03 1.53
N PRO A 425 -12.32 -42.84 0.23
CA PRO A 425 -13.41 -43.56 -0.45
C PRO A 425 -13.16 -45.06 -0.68
N ASN A 426 -11.88 -45.45 -0.86
CA ASN A 426 -11.51 -46.82 -1.30
C ASN A 426 -11.49 -47.86 -0.17
N ASN A 427 -11.53 -47.46 1.09
CA ASN A 427 -11.48 -48.39 2.24
C ASN A 427 -12.85 -48.90 2.72
N LEU A 428 -13.94 -48.50 2.06
CA LEU A 428 -15.31 -48.90 2.49
C LEU A 428 -15.88 -50.06 1.74
N ASP A 429 -15.33 -50.40 0.57
CA ASP A 429 -15.79 -51.60 -0.20
C ASP A 429 -15.06 -52.91 0.19
N THR A 430 -14.02 -52.86 1.03
CA THR A 430 -13.26 -54.05 1.49
C THR A 430 -13.70 -54.58 2.84
N ALA A 431 -14.70 -53.96 3.50
CA ALA A 431 -15.25 -54.46 4.79
C ALA A 431 -16.60 -55.20 4.68
N ALA A 432 -17.03 -55.50 3.45
CA ALA A 432 -18.28 -56.25 3.18
C ALA A 432 -18.01 -57.43 2.26
N ILE A 433 -17.18 -58.40 2.71
CA ILE A 433 -17.15 -59.79 2.26
C ILE A 433 -16.97 -60.68 3.50
#